data_00cb1e6aa93a9fb18c6b731ec7b0f4a1
#
_entry.id   00cb1e6aa93a9fb18c6b731ec7b0f4a1
#
_cell.length_a   1.000
_cell.length_b   1.000
_cell.length_c   1.000
_cell.angle_alpha   90.00
_cell.angle_beta   90.00
_cell.angle_gamma   90.00
#
_symmetry.space_group_name_H-M   'P 1'
#
loop_
_entity.id
_entity.type
_entity.pdbx_description
1 polymer ?
#
loop_
_entity_poly.entity_id
_entity_poly.type
_entity_poly.pdbx_seq_one_letter_code
_entity_poly.pdbx_strand_id
1 'polypeptide(L)'
;EILRNTREHSLRIAPLFDHGLSLMYSCMSDQDIDKFDIMEDKRCQNFIGGYSCYDNLQIVGGKKELFTGKLQEKDKTFIFDGLQDIVSDKFIEKAWNMIYERYKIYENL
;
A
#
# COMPACT_ATOMS: atom_id res chain seq x y z
N GLU A 1 7.44 -2.04 11.91
CA GLU A 1 8.06 -2.01 13.25
C GLU A 1 7.23 -2.79 14.26
N ILE A 2 7.90 -3.27 15.31
CA ILE A 2 7.27 -4.02 16.41
C ILE A 2 7.53 -3.27 17.71
N LEU A 3 6.49 -3.06 18.49
CA LEU A 3 6.58 -2.51 19.84
C LEU A 3 6.66 -3.64 20.85
N ARG A 4 7.64 -3.54 21.73
CA ARG A 4 7.83 -4.49 22.82
C ARG A 4 7.43 -3.86 24.14
N ASN A 5 6.50 -4.48 24.84
CA ASN A 5 6.18 -4.13 26.23
C ASN A 5 7.03 -4.99 27.16
N THR A 6 8.02 -4.36 27.81
CA THR A 6 8.96 -5.08 28.68
C THR A 6 8.36 -5.51 30.03
N ARG A 7 7.27 -4.88 30.47
CA ARG A 7 6.58 -5.24 31.70
C ARG A 7 5.69 -6.47 31.52
N GLU A 8 4.94 -6.50 30.40
CA GLU A 8 3.99 -7.59 30.10
C GLU A 8 4.59 -8.70 29.26
N HIS A 9 5.84 -8.56 28.83
CA HIS A 9 6.52 -9.49 27.90
C HIS A 9 5.73 -9.74 26.62
N SER A 10 5.03 -8.71 26.13
CA SER A 10 4.20 -8.78 24.93
C SER A 10 4.84 -8.02 23.76
N LEU A 11 4.48 -8.45 22.54
CA LEU A 11 4.87 -7.81 21.30
C LEU A 11 3.58 -7.40 20.55
N ARG A 12 3.62 -6.26 19.91
CA ARG A 12 2.55 -5.83 19.01
C ARG A 12 3.11 -5.09 17.79
N ILE A 13 2.35 -5.07 16.70
CA ILE A 13 2.68 -4.25 15.55
C ILE A 13 2.52 -2.79 15.93
N ALA A 14 3.51 -1.97 15.61
CA ALA A 14 3.43 -0.53 15.79
C ALA A 14 2.31 0.07 14.92
N PRO A 15 1.68 1.16 15.36
CA PRO A 15 0.78 1.91 14.49
C PRO A 15 1.48 2.30 13.17
N LEU A 16 0.73 2.31 12.08
CA LEU A 16 1.26 2.75 10.80
C LEU A 16 1.54 4.26 10.85
N PHE A 17 2.68 4.68 10.32
CA PHE A 17 3.09 6.08 10.29
C PHE A 17 4.01 6.36 9.10
N ASP A 18 4.22 7.64 8.81
CA ASP A 18 5.15 8.11 7.77
C ASP A 18 4.83 7.61 6.37
N HIS A 19 3.61 7.90 5.90
CA HIS A 19 3.13 7.51 4.57
C HIS A 19 3.39 8.56 3.48
N GLY A 20 4.16 9.61 3.75
CA GLY A 20 4.37 10.73 2.83
C GLY A 20 4.94 10.36 1.47
N LEU A 21 5.63 9.23 1.38
CA LEU A 21 6.20 8.72 0.13
C LEU A 21 5.38 7.57 -0.48
N SER A 22 4.15 7.41 -0.05
CA SER A 22 3.26 6.35 -0.53
C SER A 22 2.59 6.69 -1.85
N LEU A 23 2.10 5.68 -2.52
CA LEU A 23 1.37 5.79 -3.80
C LEU A 23 2.17 6.56 -4.85
N MET A 24 1.54 7.58 -5.42
CA MET A 24 2.11 8.40 -6.50
C MET A 24 2.56 9.77 -6.00
N TYR A 25 3.21 9.82 -4.85
CA TYR A 25 3.63 11.08 -4.21
C TYR A 25 4.47 11.99 -5.11
N SER A 26 5.21 11.41 -6.05
CA SER A 26 6.09 12.15 -6.98
C SER A 26 5.38 12.73 -8.20
N CYS A 27 4.10 12.40 -8.39
CA CYS A 27 3.34 12.90 -9.54
C CYS A 27 2.87 14.33 -9.27
N MET A 28 3.43 15.28 -10.01
CA MET A 28 3.13 16.70 -9.88
C MET A 28 2.20 17.23 -10.97
N SER A 29 1.94 16.43 -12.01
CA SER A 29 1.10 16.80 -13.15
C SER A 29 0.31 15.62 -13.68
N ASP A 30 -0.69 15.88 -14.51
CA ASP A 30 -1.45 14.82 -15.18
C ASP A 30 -0.57 13.96 -16.08
N GLN A 31 0.46 14.55 -16.70
CA GLN A 31 1.42 13.81 -17.51
C GLN A 31 2.24 12.83 -16.65
N ASP A 32 2.64 13.22 -15.45
CA ASP A 32 3.34 12.33 -14.53
C ASP A 32 2.45 11.17 -14.13
N ILE A 33 1.17 11.44 -13.87
CA ILE A 33 0.18 10.41 -13.52
C ILE A 33 0.01 9.42 -14.68
N ASP A 34 -0.11 9.90 -15.91
CA ASP A 34 -0.26 9.05 -17.09
C ASP A 34 0.94 8.12 -17.31
N LYS A 35 2.15 8.62 -17.06
CA LYS A 35 3.39 7.86 -17.23
C LYS A 35 3.74 6.94 -16.06
N PHE A 36 3.11 7.12 -14.94
CA PHE A 36 3.43 6.35 -13.73
C PHE A 36 3.08 4.87 -13.92
N ASP A 37 4.06 4.01 -13.71
CA ASP A 37 3.86 2.56 -13.73
C ASP A 37 3.37 2.07 -12.37
N ILE A 38 2.09 1.76 -12.28
CA ILE A 38 1.46 1.27 -11.06
C ILE A 38 1.92 -0.13 -10.65
N MET A 39 2.54 -0.87 -11.57
CA MET A 39 2.99 -2.25 -11.33
C MET A 39 4.50 -2.34 -11.11
N GLU A 40 5.23 -1.22 -11.16
CA GLU A 40 6.65 -1.23 -10.88
C GLU A 40 6.94 -1.82 -9.50
N ASP A 41 7.72 -2.88 -9.46
CA ASP A 41 8.10 -3.53 -8.21
C ASP A 41 9.32 -2.85 -7.61
N LYS A 42 9.07 -1.96 -6.68
CA LYS A 42 10.11 -1.15 -6.04
C LYS A 42 10.78 -1.88 -4.89
N ARG A 43 12.07 -1.60 -4.76
CA ARG A 43 12.84 -2.09 -3.62
C ARG A 43 12.37 -1.42 -2.34
N CYS A 44 12.05 -2.22 -1.33
CA CYS A 44 11.72 -1.73 -0.01
C CYS A 44 12.98 -1.53 0.81
N GLN A 45 13.05 -0.42 1.54
CA GLN A 45 14.08 -0.24 2.54
C GLN A 45 13.69 -0.97 3.81
N ASN A 46 14.49 -1.93 4.21
CA ASN A 46 14.40 -2.58 5.50
C ASN A 46 15.81 -2.76 6.09
N PHE A 47 15.88 -3.07 7.38
CA PHE A 47 17.17 -3.15 8.08
C PHE A 47 18.04 -4.34 7.66
N ILE A 48 17.47 -5.36 7.06
CA ILE A 48 18.16 -6.63 6.79
C ILE A 48 18.53 -6.77 5.31
N GLY A 49 18.10 -5.87 4.49
CA GLY A 49 18.37 -5.89 3.06
C GLY A 49 17.26 -5.21 2.27
N GLY A 50 17.43 -5.09 0.98
CA GLY A 50 16.46 -4.40 0.14
C GLY A 50 15.78 -5.39 -0.77
N TYR A 51 14.79 -6.09 -0.29
CA TYR A 51 13.89 -6.86 -1.13
C TYR A 51 12.86 -5.95 -1.79
N SER A 52 12.36 -6.36 -2.93
CA SER A 52 11.23 -5.70 -3.57
C SER A 52 9.95 -5.90 -2.76
N CYS A 53 8.91 -5.13 -3.07
CA CYS A 53 7.60 -5.35 -2.46
C CYS A 53 7.09 -6.77 -2.71
N TYR A 54 7.29 -7.28 -3.92
CA TYR A 54 6.87 -8.62 -4.30
C TYR A 54 7.63 -9.70 -3.53
N ASP A 55 8.95 -9.58 -3.43
CA ASP A 55 9.77 -10.52 -2.65
C ASP A 55 9.34 -10.55 -1.18
N ASN A 56 9.08 -9.39 -0.60
CA ASN A 56 8.60 -9.30 0.78
C ASN A 56 7.24 -9.98 0.97
N LEU A 57 6.32 -9.82 0.03
CA LEU A 57 5.03 -10.51 0.06
C LEU A 57 5.20 -12.03 -0.03
N GLN A 58 6.11 -12.53 -0.86
CA GLN A 58 6.42 -13.96 -0.95
C GLN A 58 6.97 -14.50 0.38
N ILE A 59 7.87 -13.78 1.04
CA ILE A 59 8.46 -14.17 2.33
C ILE A 59 7.36 -14.27 3.41
N VAL A 60 6.44 -13.32 3.44
CA VAL A 60 5.30 -13.35 4.38
C VAL A 60 4.34 -14.51 4.09
N GLY A 61 4.41 -15.08 2.88
CA GLY A 61 3.66 -16.27 2.51
C GLY A 61 2.17 -16.05 2.36
N GLY A 62 1.76 -14.87 1.93
CA GLY A 62 0.35 -14.59 1.61
C GLY A 62 -0.62 -15.03 2.71
N LYS A 63 -0.35 -14.68 3.96
CA LYS A 63 -1.18 -15.07 5.11
C LYS A 63 -2.58 -14.47 5.01
N LYS A 64 -3.44 -15.12 4.24
CA LYS A 64 -4.82 -14.69 3.97
C LYS A 64 -5.67 -14.54 5.23
N GLU A 65 -5.30 -15.23 6.28
CA GLU A 65 -5.98 -15.12 7.58
C GLU A 65 -5.86 -13.73 8.22
N LEU A 66 -4.89 -12.93 7.80
CA LEU A 66 -4.75 -11.56 8.26
C LEU A 66 -5.76 -10.60 7.63
N PHE A 67 -6.45 -11.03 6.57
CA PHE A 67 -7.44 -10.21 5.89
C PHE A 67 -8.84 -10.54 6.38
N THR A 68 -9.48 -9.55 6.97
CA THR A 68 -10.84 -9.65 7.48
C THR A 68 -11.92 -9.44 6.42
N GLY A 69 -11.54 -9.13 5.18
CA GLY A 69 -12.48 -8.91 4.09
C GLY A 69 -11.79 -8.77 2.74
N LYS A 70 -12.59 -8.80 1.69
CA LYS A 70 -12.12 -8.58 0.33
C LYS A 70 -12.27 -7.12 -0.06
N LEU A 71 -11.23 -6.55 -0.66
CA LEU A 71 -11.30 -5.24 -1.27
C LEU A 71 -12.28 -5.28 -2.45
N GLN A 72 -13.22 -4.36 -2.46
CA GLN A 72 -14.29 -4.27 -3.47
C GLN A 72 -14.30 -2.87 -4.10
N GLU A 73 -14.88 -2.78 -5.29
CA GLU A 73 -14.98 -1.51 -6.01
C GLU A 73 -15.69 -0.41 -5.19
N LYS A 74 -16.66 -0.78 -4.37
CA LYS A 74 -17.35 0.16 -3.46
C LYS A 74 -16.41 0.82 -2.43
N ASP A 75 -15.29 0.17 -2.11
CA ASP A 75 -14.35 0.69 -1.12
C ASP A 75 -13.59 1.90 -1.63
N LYS A 76 -13.52 2.07 -2.95
CA LYS A 76 -12.93 3.25 -3.59
C LYS A 76 -13.52 4.56 -3.06
N THR A 77 -14.84 4.64 -3.01
CA THR A 77 -15.52 5.84 -2.51
C THR A 77 -15.17 6.13 -1.06
N PHE A 78 -15.09 5.10 -0.24
CA PHE A 78 -14.73 5.22 1.17
C PHE A 78 -13.27 5.65 1.36
N ILE A 79 -12.34 5.02 0.63
CA ILE A 79 -10.89 5.29 0.75
C ILE A 79 -10.55 6.71 0.34
N PHE A 80 -11.19 7.24 -0.72
CA PHE A 80 -10.90 8.55 -1.28
C PHE A 80 -11.91 9.63 -0.87
N ASP A 81 -12.74 9.34 0.13
CA ASP A 81 -13.72 10.31 0.62
C ASP A 81 -13.03 11.58 1.16
N GLY A 82 -13.54 12.72 0.75
CA GLY A 82 -12.98 14.02 1.12
C GLY A 82 -11.76 14.46 0.31
N LEU A 83 -11.26 13.65 -0.63
CA LEU A 83 -10.10 14.00 -1.46
C LEU A 83 -10.48 14.58 -2.82
N GLN A 84 -11.76 14.57 -3.20
CA GLN A 84 -12.24 14.96 -4.53
C GLN A 84 -11.91 16.43 -4.87
N ASP A 85 -11.87 17.30 -3.86
CA ASP A 85 -11.55 18.72 -4.02
C ASP A 85 -10.05 19.02 -3.82
N ILE A 86 -9.26 18.03 -3.47
CA ILE A 86 -7.83 18.20 -3.16
C ILE A 86 -6.95 17.68 -4.29
N VAL A 87 -7.31 16.54 -4.86
CA VAL A 87 -6.60 15.89 -5.95
C VAL A 87 -7.52 15.68 -7.16
N SER A 88 -6.93 15.55 -8.34
CA SER A 88 -7.71 15.34 -9.57
C SER A 88 -8.38 13.96 -9.60
N ASP A 89 -9.46 13.85 -10.37
CA ASP A 89 -10.12 12.57 -10.63
C ASP A 89 -9.15 11.57 -11.27
N LYS A 90 -8.29 12.03 -12.15
CA LYS A 90 -7.25 11.21 -12.77
C LYS A 90 -6.30 10.60 -11.72
N PHE A 91 -5.91 11.36 -10.71
CA PHE A 91 -5.10 10.86 -9.61
C PHE A 91 -5.84 9.78 -8.82
N ILE A 92 -7.10 10.03 -8.45
CA ILE A 92 -7.92 9.08 -7.70
C ILE A 92 -8.09 7.77 -8.46
N GLU A 93 -8.41 7.85 -9.76
CA GLU A 93 -8.56 6.66 -10.61
C GLU A 93 -7.26 5.85 -10.69
N LYS A 94 -6.15 6.51 -10.92
CA LYS A 94 -4.85 5.85 -11.02
C LYS A 94 -4.41 5.23 -9.69
N ALA A 95 -4.60 5.96 -8.58
CA ALA A 95 -4.30 5.46 -7.24
C ALA A 95 -5.17 4.26 -6.87
N TRP A 96 -6.46 4.31 -7.21
CA TRP A 96 -7.35 3.17 -7.02
C TRP A 96 -6.89 1.95 -7.82
N ASN A 97 -6.58 2.13 -9.09
CA ASN A 97 -6.08 1.05 -9.93
C ASN A 97 -4.80 0.44 -9.35
N MET A 98 -3.88 1.26 -8.85
CA MET A 98 -2.66 0.78 -8.19
C MET A 98 -2.98 -0.08 -6.97
N ILE A 99 -3.86 0.38 -6.10
CA ILE A 99 -4.25 -0.36 -4.89
C ILE A 99 -4.91 -1.69 -5.28
N TYR A 100 -5.85 -1.65 -6.20
CA TYR A 100 -6.65 -2.81 -6.58
C TYR A 100 -5.84 -3.87 -7.33
N GLU A 101 -5.00 -3.49 -8.27
CA GLU A 101 -4.14 -4.43 -9.00
C GLU A 101 -3.11 -5.09 -8.06
N ARG A 102 -2.53 -4.33 -7.15
CA ARG A 102 -1.61 -4.88 -6.15
C ARG A 102 -2.32 -5.79 -5.15
N TYR A 103 -3.54 -5.47 -4.77
CA TYR A 103 -4.37 -6.36 -3.96
C TYR A 103 -4.63 -7.71 -4.66
N LYS A 104 -4.92 -7.69 -5.96
CA LYS A 104 -5.10 -8.94 -6.73
C LYS A 104 -3.84 -9.82 -6.72
N ILE A 105 -2.67 -9.23 -6.84
CA ILE A 105 -1.41 -9.98 -6.70
C ILE A 105 -1.34 -10.64 -5.33
N TYR A 106 -1.60 -9.89 -4.28
CA TYR A 106 -1.60 -10.42 -2.91
C TYR A 106 -2.63 -11.54 -2.73
N GLU A 107 -3.84 -11.37 -3.25
CA GLU A 107 -4.91 -12.37 -3.15
C GLU A 107 -4.54 -13.70 -3.81
N ASN A 108 -3.70 -13.67 -4.84
CA ASN A 108 -3.27 -14.84 -5.60
C ASN A 108 -1.96 -15.48 -5.09
N LEU A 109 -1.35 -14.93 -4.07
CA LEU A 109 -0.20 -15.55 -3.40
C LEU A 109 -0.62 -16.81 -2.56
#